data_1fe99df0b481cf344ee9818f9f8162ee
#
_entry.id   1fe99df0b481cf344ee9818f9f8162ee
#
_cell.length_a   1.000
_cell.length_b   1.000
_cell.length_c   1.000
_cell.angle_alpha   90.00
_cell.angle_beta   90.00
_cell.angle_gamma   90.00
#
_symmetry.space_group_name_H-M   'P 1'
#
loop_
_entity.id
_entity.type
_entity.pdbx_description
1 polymer ?
#
loop_
_entity_poly.entity_id
_entity_poly.type
_entity_poly.pdbx_seq_one_letter_code
_entity_poly.pdbx_strand_id
1 'polypeptide(L)'
;MKIDRKFNFQFNISEPKQKNNIVIFFLNTTQKLNDNYLTLTDAFSQNLVEVKEINCSGAINYLKVTNNSEKKLLVLESEQIIGDAIKQNRVVNSTTLIPEQSTVMLKVSCCEKNRWSPAVANTLSISKSLYFSKGRTSSSTDIFKNQKTDQFKIWDEISDKMKEFKSKSFTGSLEDIYNMKEDNFEEIVKS
;
A
#
# COMPACT_ATOMS: atom_id res chain seq x y z
N MET A 1 11.07 -1.14 28.79
CA MET A 1 11.96 -0.01 28.44
C MET A 1 11.18 0.92 27.50
N LYS A 2 10.66 2.06 28.00
CA LYS A 2 10.02 3.07 27.13
C LYS A 2 11.15 3.86 26.46
N ILE A 3 11.29 3.70 25.15
CA ILE A 3 12.19 4.54 24.35
C ILE A 3 11.38 5.77 23.97
N ASP A 4 11.49 6.81 24.74
CA ASP A 4 10.89 8.12 24.46
C ASP A 4 11.80 8.85 23.43
N ARG A 5 11.71 8.46 22.17
CA ARG A 5 12.40 9.16 21.08
C ARG A 5 11.55 10.35 20.65
N LYS A 6 11.82 11.52 21.22
CA LYS A 6 11.32 12.77 20.66
C LYS A 6 12.06 13.07 19.37
N PHE A 7 11.38 12.92 18.25
CA PHE A 7 11.88 13.39 16.97
C PHE A 7 11.62 14.89 16.87
N ASN A 8 12.65 15.71 16.93
CA ASN A 8 12.55 17.15 16.65
C ASN A 8 12.72 17.37 15.15
N PHE A 9 11.62 17.34 14.40
CA PHE A 9 11.62 17.79 13.03
C PHE A 9 11.29 19.30 12.98
N GLN A 10 12.19 20.08 12.37
CA GLN A 10 11.90 21.46 12.02
C GLN A 10 11.44 21.49 10.55
N PHE A 11 10.29 22.06 10.31
CA PHE A 11 9.76 22.23 8.96
C PHE A 11 9.10 23.61 8.82
N ASN A 12 9.14 24.15 7.61
CA ASN A 12 8.41 25.33 7.21
C ASN A 12 7.20 24.90 6.39
N ILE A 13 6.05 25.52 6.65
CA ILE A 13 4.83 25.29 5.88
C ILE A 13 4.88 26.22 4.67
N SER A 14 4.69 25.67 3.46
CA SER A 14 4.61 26.47 2.23
C SER A 14 3.31 27.28 2.17
N GLU A 15 3.27 28.25 1.27
CA GLU A 15 2.01 28.84 0.84
C GLU A 15 1.05 27.76 0.33
N PRO A 16 -0.24 27.84 0.64
CA PRO A 16 -1.20 26.83 0.25
C PRO A 16 -1.41 26.80 -1.26
N LYS A 17 -1.51 25.60 -1.82
CA LYS A 17 -2.04 25.38 -3.17
C LYS A 17 -3.46 24.86 -3.07
N GLN A 18 -4.37 25.49 -3.79
CA GLN A 18 -5.79 25.10 -3.80
C GLN A 18 -6.22 24.68 -5.20
N LYS A 19 -6.89 23.54 -5.27
CA LYS A 19 -7.62 23.08 -6.46
C LYS A 19 -8.96 22.51 -6.04
N ASN A 20 -10.03 23.06 -6.60
CA ASN A 20 -11.41 22.72 -6.22
C ASN A 20 -11.64 22.90 -4.70
N ASN A 21 -12.01 21.81 -4.02
CA ASN A 21 -12.24 21.75 -2.57
C ASN A 21 -11.04 21.18 -1.79
N ILE A 22 -9.88 21.04 -2.43
CA ILE A 22 -8.65 20.53 -1.81
C ILE A 22 -7.68 21.68 -1.63
N VAL A 23 -7.11 21.80 -0.42
CA VAL A 23 -6.03 22.74 -0.09
C VAL A 23 -4.84 21.93 0.40
N ILE A 24 -3.67 22.14 -0.20
CA ILE A 24 -2.44 21.42 0.09
C ILE A 24 -1.40 22.39 0.66
N PHE A 25 -0.82 22.04 1.81
CA PHE A 25 0.32 22.70 2.42
C PHE A 25 1.53 21.75 2.35
N PHE A 26 2.60 22.15 1.68
CA PHE A 26 3.83 21.38 1.68
C PHE A 26 4.64 21.69 2.94
N LEU A 27 5.18 20.65 3.54
CA LEU A 27 6.09 20.75 4.68
C LEU A 27 7.53 20.63 4.17
N ASN A 28 8.27 21.73 4.22
CA ASN A 28 9.66 21.78 3.78
C ASN A 28 10.60 21.68 4.97
N THR A 29 11.61 20.83 4.87
CA THR A 29 12.65 20.70 5.89
C THR A 29 14.02 20.88 5.30
N THR A 30 14.92 21.52 6.05
CA THR A 30 16.36 21.62 5.71
C THR A 30 17.14 20.41 6.23
N GLN A 31 16.51 19.55 7.02
CA GLN A 31 17.16 18.33 7.51
C GLN A 31 17.32 17.34 6.35
N LYS A 32 18.57 16.94 6.08
CA LYS A 32 18.84 15.88 5.12
C LYS A 32 18.40 14.55 5.71
N LEU A 33 17.42 13.93 5.08
CA LEU A 33 17.11 12.53 5.33
C LEU A 33 18.20 11.67 4.66
N ASN A 34 18.56 10.57 5.30
CA ASN A 34 19.46 9.61 4.67
C ASN A 34 18.60 8.76 3.72
N ASP A 35 18.63 9.11 2.43
CA ASP A 35 17.78 8.52 1.38
C ASP A 35 18.27 7.13 0.92
N ASN A 36 18.86 6.35 1.83
CA ASN A 36 19.35 5.02 1.49
C ASN A 36 18.25 3.96 1.51
N TYR A 37 17.13 4.25 0.84
CA TYR A 37 16.03 3.30 0.63
C TYR A 37 15.46 3.45 -0.78
N LEU A 38 14.80 2.38 -1.24
CA LEU A 38 13.95 2.37 -2.42
C LEU A 38 12.49 2.31 -1.98
N THR A 39 11.61 2.94 -2.73
CA THR A 39 10.16 2.68 -2.60
C THR A 39 9.82 1.34 -3.25
N LEU A 40 8.69 0.77 -2.90
CA LEU A 40 8.23 -0.47 -3.51
C LEU A 40 8.07 -0.31 -5.04
N THR A 41 7.53 0.81 -5.50
CA THR A 41 7.37 1.14 -6.92
C THR A 41 8.72 1.23 -7.65
N ASP A 42 9.70 1.91 -7.07
CA ASP A 42 11.04 2.03 -7.68
C ASP A 42 11.74 0.67 -7.77
N ALA A 43 11.64 -0.14 -6.71
CA ALA A 43 12.23 -1.46 -6.69
C ALA A 43 11.59 -2.41 -7.72
N PHE A 44 10.28 -2.31 -7.94
CA PHE A 44 9.59 -3.07 -9.00
C PHE A 44 10.03 -2.63 -10.38
N SER A 45 10.07 -1.34 -10.66
CA SER A 45 10.48 -0.80 -11.97
C SER A 45 11.90 -1.21 -12.38
N GLN A 46 12.76 -1.46 -11.38
CA GLN A 46 14.15 -1.89 -11.55
C GLN A 46 14.34 -3.41 -11.42
N ASN A 47 13.27 -4.20 -11.25
CA ASN A 47 13.34 -5.65 -11.01
C ASN A 47 14.21 -6.04 -9.79
N LEU A 48 14.22 -5.20 -8.76
CA LEU A 48 14.99 -5.39 -7.53
C LEU A 48 14.16 -6.00 -6.38
N VAL A 49 12.89 -6.28 -6.61
CA VAL A 49 12.02 -6.93 -5.63
C VAL A 49 11.26 -8.09 -6.24
N GLU A 50 11.13 -9.16 -5.48
CA GLU A 50 10.30 -10.30 -5.82
C GLU A 50 9.21 -10.48 -4.77
N VAL A 51 7.97 -10.71 -5.22
CA VAL A 51 6.84 -11.01 -4.34
C VAL A 51 6.21 -12.34 -4.73
N LYS A 52 6.01 -13.21 -3.76
CA LYS A 52 5.44 -14.55 -3.97
C LYS A 52 4.42 -14.92 -2.90
N GLU A 53 3.48 -15.76 -3.27
CA GLU A 53 2.65 -16.50 -2.30
C GLU A 53 3.54 -17.43 -1.46
N ILE A 54 3.15 -17.69 -0.21
CA ILE A 54 3.95 -18.50 0.72
C ILE A 54 3.86 -19.98 0.37
N ASN A 55 2.69 -20.43 -0.08
CA ASN A 55 2.42 -21.82 -0.43
C ASN A 55 1.32 -21.93 -1.48
N CYS A 56 1.15 -23.14 -2.04
CA CYS A 56 0.13 -23.41 -3.07
C CYS A 56 -1.32 -23.23 -2.59
N SER A 57 -1.57 -23.32 -1.30
CA SER A 57 -2.89 -23.06 -0.69
C SER A 57 -3.15 -21.56 -0.45
N GLY A 58 -2.10 -20.72 -0.50
CA GLY A 58 -2.16 -19.27 -0.26
C GLY A 58 -2.40 -18.92 1.21
N ALA A 59 -1.43 -18.32 1.86
CA ALA A 59 -1.67 -17.72 3.17
C ALA A 59 -2.28 -16.33 2.96
N ILE A 60 -3.57 -16.21 3.21
CA ILE A 60 -4.36 -15.00 2.91
C ILE A 60 -3.72 -13.73 3.50
N ASN A 61 -3.03 -13.85 4.63
CA ASN A 61 -2.57 -12.70 5.42
C ASN A 61 -1.08 -12.37 5.24
N TYR A 62 -0.36 -13.08 4.37
CA TYR A 62 1.07 -12.86 4.17
C TYR A 62 1.48 -13.08 2.72
N LEU A 63 2.43 -12.25 2.27
CA LEU A 63 3.22 -12.46 1.06
C LEU A 63 4.70 -12.56 1.42
N LYS A 64 5.44 -13.38 0.70
CA LYS A 64 6.89 -13.44 0.79
C LYS A 64 7.46 -12.34 -0.11
N VAL A 65 8.20 -11.40 0.48
CA VAL A 65 8.84 -10.28 -0.24
C VAL A 65 10.34 -10.41 -0.10
N THR A 66 11.04 -10.47 -1.21
CA THR A 66 12.50 -10.52 -1.28
C THR A 66 13.01 -9.22 -1.86
N ASN A 67 13.84 -8.52 -1.09
CA ASN A 67 14.57 -7.34 -1.52
C ASN A 67 15.93 -7.78 -2.07
N ASN A 68 16.13 -7.68 -3.37
CA ASN A 68 17.38 -8.03 -4.06
C ASN A 68 18.30 -6.83 -4.25
N SER A 69 18.01 -5.68 -3.63
CA SER A 69 18.79 -4.47 -3.77
C SER A 69 19.80 -4.30 -2.63
N GLU A 70 20.79 -3.44 -2.86
CA GLU A 70 21.77 -2.98 -1.86
C GLU A 70 21.23 -1.82 -0.99
N LYS A 71 19.93 -1.50 -1.12
CA LYS A 71 19.24 -0.48 -0.34
C LYS A 71 18.08 -1.09 0.42
N LYS A 72 17.72 -0.48 1.55
CA LYS A 72 16.50 -0.83 2.26
C LYS A 72 15.29 -0.60 1.36
N LEU A 73 14.31 -1.48 1.45
CA LEU A 73 13.05 -1.35 0.72
C LEU A 73 11.97 -0.81 1.66
N LEU A 74 11.47 0.38 1.36
CA LEU A 74 10.35 0.99 2.08
C LEU A 74 9.05 0.54 1.42
N VAL A 75 8.25 -0.20 2.16
CA VAL A 75 6.89 -0.61 1.78
C VAL A 75 5.92 0.16 2.65
N LEU A 76 5.05 0.94 2.04
CA LEU A 76 4.08 1.76 2.77
C LEU A 76 2.81 0.97 3.09
N GLU A 77 2.25 1.26 4.24
CA GLU A 77 0.90 0.83 4.59
C GLU A 77 -0.10 1.30 3.52
N SER A 78 -1.04 0.44 3.16
CA SER A 78 -2.06 0.63 2.13
C SER A 78 -1.54 0.62 0.67
N GLU A 79 -0.26 0.39 0.43
CA GLU A 79 0.17 0.04 -0.92
C GLU A 79 -0.53 -1.23 -1.38
N GLN A 80 -0.95 -1.23 -2.64
CA GLN A 80 -1.67 -2.35 -3.23
C GLN A 80 -0.75 -3.13 -4.17
N ILE A 81 -0.66 -4.43 -3.93
CA ILE A 81 0.06 -5.39 -4.77
C ILE A 81 -0.99 -6.11 -5.61
N ILE A 82 -0.88 -5.98 -6.93
CA ILE A 82 -1.82 -6.55 -7.89
C ILE A 82 -1.11 -7.44 -8.91
N GLY A 83 -1.84 -8.33 -9.52
CA GLY A 83 -1.36 -9.14 -10.63
C GLY A 83 -1.69 -10.62 -10.54
N ASP A 84 -1.33 -11.34 -11.59
CA ASP A 84 -1.67 -12.75 -11.76
C ASP A 84 -0.71 -13.69 -11.04
N ALA A 85 0.43 -13.20 -10.55
CA ALA A 85 1.37 -13.97 -9.74
C ALA A 85 0.88 -14.25 -8.30
N ILE A 86 -0.22 -13.59 -7.89
CA ILE A 86 -0.88 -13.79 -6.61
C ILE A 86 -2.35 -14.12 -6.82
N LYS A 87 -2.91 -14.90 -5.90
CA LYS A 87 -4.28 -15.41 -6.03
C LYS A 87 -5.36 -14.34 -5.97
N GLN A 88 -5.06 -13.26 -5.28
CA GLN A 88 -5.94 -12.11 -5.09
C GLN A 88 -5.08 -10.86 -4.90
N ASN A 89 -5.60 -9.70 -5.28
CA ASN A 89 -4.96 -8.44 -4.96
C ASN A 89 -4.86 -8.24 -3.45
N ARG A 90 -3.73 -7.68 -3.00
CA ARG A 90 -3.40 -7.49 -1.59
C ARG A 90 -3.15 -6.03 -1.28
N VAL A 91 -3.53 -5.62 -0.08
CA VAL A 91 -3.16 -4.32 0.50
C VAL A 91 -2.22 -4.54 1.68
N VAL A 92 -1.17 -3.74 1.75
CA VAL A 92 -0.17 -3.80 2.82
C VAL A 92 -0.75 -3.27 4.12
N ASN A 93 -0.62 -4.02 5.21
CA ASN A 93 -1.25 -3.72 6.50
C ASN A 93 -0.47 -2.75 7.38
N SER A 94 0.84 -2.62 7.18
CA SER A 94 1.69 -1.73 7.98
C SER A 94 2.93 -1.32 7.20
N THR A 95 3.36 -0.07 7.38
CA THR A 95 4.63 0.40 6.83
C THR A 95 5.78 -0.45 7.36
N THR A 96 6.59 -0.98 6.47
CA THR A 96 7.68 -1.90 6.77
C THR A 96 8.93 -1.48 6.01
N LEU A 97 10.06 -1.47 6.71
CA LEU A 97 11.38 -1.26 6.11
C LEU A 97 12.10 -2.62 6.04
N ILE A 98 12.26 -3.13 4.82
CA ILE A 98 12.87 -4.44 4.57
C ILE A 98 14.37 -4.22 4.34
N PRO A 99 15.26 -4.92 5.10
CA PRO A 99 16.70 -4.80 4.93
C PRO A 99 17.16 -5.17 3.52
N GLU A 100 18.36 -4.75 3.20
CA GLU A 100 19.07 -5.10 1.98
C GLU A 100 19.21 -6.62 1.86
N GLN A 101 19.18 -7.17 0.64
CA GLN A 101 19.45 -8.59 0.33
C GLN A 101 18.71 -9.56 1.27
N SER A 102 17.48 -9.23 1.62
CA SER A 102 16.74 -10.02 2.60
C SER A 102 15.34 -10.41 2.14
N THR A 103 14.78 -11.41 2.80
CA THR A 103 13.42 -11.89 2.57
C THR A 103 12.61 -11.79 3.84
N VAL A 104 11.42 -11.22 3.75
CA VAL A 104 10.49 -11.11 4.86
C VAL A 104 9.09 -11.59 4.50
N MET A 105 8.33 -11.90 5.53
CA MET A 105 6.90 -12.20 5.43
C MET A 105 6.13 -10.90 5.69
N LEU A 106 5.64 -10.29 4.60
CA LEU A 106 4.88 -9.05 4.67
C LEU A 106 3.43 -9.33 5.04
N LYS A 107 2.93 -8.68 6.09
CA LYS A 107 1.51 -8.75 6.45
C LYS A 107 0.66 -7.98 5.46
N VAL A 108 -0.34 -8.64 4.91
CA VAL A 108 -1.25 -8.09 3.92
C VAL A 108 -2.69 -8.50 4.20
N SER A 109 -3.63 -7.81 3.58
CA SER A 109 -5.04 -8.20 3.54
C SER A 109 -5.52 -8.30 2.11
N CYS A 110 -6.50 -9.16 1.88
CA CYS A 110 -7.14 -9.28 0.58
C CYS A 110 -8.01 -8.05 0.30
N CYS A 111 -7.84 -7.43 -0.85
CA CYS A 111 -8.66 -6.32 -1.31
C CYS A 111 -9.51 -6.64 -2.55
N GLU A 112 -9.75 -7.93 -2.79
CA GLU A 112 -10.55 -8.46 -3.89
C GLU A 112 -11.31 -9.71 -3.43
N LYS A 113 -12.56 -9.53 -2.98
CA LYS A 113 -13.32 -10.53 -2.25
C LYS A 113 -13.64 -11.80 -3.03
N ASN A 114 -14.00 -11.65 -4.32
CA ASN A 114 -14.61 -12.72 -5.11
C ASN A 114 -13.65 -13.36 -6.13
N ARG A 115 -12.37 -12.99 -6.14
CA ARG A 115 -11.36 -13.66 -6.96
C ARG A 115 -10.54 -14.62 -6.11
N TRP A 116 -10.46 -15.87 -6.56
CA TRP A 116 -9.52 -16.85 -6.06
C TRP A 116 -8.97 -17.62 -7.26
N SER A 117 -7.99 -17.05 -7.92
CA SER A 117 -7.34 -17.68 -9.07
C SER A 117 -6.08 -18.42 -8.66
N PRO A 118 -5.75 -19.58 -9.28
CA PRO A 118 -4.39 -20.11 -9.19
C PRO A 118 -3.44 -19.04 -9.78
N ALA A 119 -2.29 -18.85 -9.14
CA ALA A 119 -1.25 -17.99 -9.69
C ALA A 119 -0.72 -18.61 -11.00
N VAL A 120 -1.03 -18.00 -12.13
CA VAL A 120 -0.80 -18.59 -13.47
C VAL A 120 0.35 -17.87 -14.19
N ALA A 121 0.68 -16.65 -13.82
CA ALA A 121 1.70 -15.83 -14.46
C ALA A 121 2.60 -15.13 -13.44
N ASN A 122 3.79 -14.74 -13.87
CA ASN A 122 4.74 -13.98 -13.03
C ASN A 122 4.50 -12.46 -13.12
N THR A 123 3.31 -12.03 -13.54
CA THR A 123 3.01 -10.62 -13.72
C THR A 123 2.52 -10.04 -12.40
N LEU A 124 3.35 -9.20 -11.81
CA LEU A 124 2.99 -8.36 -10.68
C LEU A 124 3.14 -6.92 -11.08
N SER A 125 2.25 -6.10 -10.60
CA SER A 125 2.39 -4.66 -10.65
C SER A 125 2.01 -4.08 -9.29
N ILE A 126 2.48 -2.86 -9.05
CA ILE A 126 2.05 -2.09 -7.90
C ILE A 126 1.12 -1.04 -8.43
N SER A 127 -0.10 -1.05 -7.94
CA SER A 127 -1.00 0.05 -8.19
C SER A 127 -0.43 1.31 -7.56
N LYS A 128 -0.43 2.38 -8.32
CA LYS A 128 -0.06 3.71 -7.84
C LYS A 128 -0.91 4.01 -6.61
N SER A 129 -0.31 3.85 -5.46
CA SER A 129 -0.78 4.05 -4.10
C SER A 129 -2.20 4.62 -3.97
N LEU A 130 -3.17 3.77 -4.06
CA LEU A 130 -4.50 4.05 -3.54
C LEU A 130 -4.40 4.03 -2.01
N TYR A 131 -4.11 5.18 -1.44
CA TYR A 131 -4.16 5.33 0.00
C TYR A 131 -5.61 5.18 0.46
N PHE A 132 -5.93 3.98 0.86
CA PHE A 132 -7.18 3.65 1.53
C PHE A 132 -7.12 4.19 2.97
N SER A 133 -7.24 5.53 3.09
CA SER A 133 -6.92 6.24 4.33
C SER A 133 -7.74 5.80 5.53
N LYS A 134 -9.00 5.44 5.35
CA LYS A 134 -9.86 4.98 6.44
C LYS A 134 -9.53 3.54 6.86
N GLY A 135 -9.34 2.65 5.92
CA GLY A 135 -8.86 1.28 6.16
C GLY A 135 -7.46 1.25 6.74
N ARG A 136 -6.60 2.17 6.32
CA ARG A 136 -5.26 2.40 6.83
C ARG A 136 -5.27 2.68 8.34
N THR A 137 -6.00 3.68 8.79
CA THR A 137 -6.07 4.03 10.23
C THR A 137 -6.65 2.89 11.06
N SER A 138 -7.65 2.20 10.53
CA SER A 138 -8.28 1.05 11.18
C SER A 138 -7.34 -0.14 11.27
N SER A 139 -6.70 -0.52 10.18
CA SER A 139 -5.77 -1.66 10.14
C SER A 139 -4.54 -1.43 11.00
N SER A 140 -3.92 -0.25 10.96
CA SER A 140 -2.79 0.10 11.82
C SER A 140 -3.15 0.02 13.30
N THR A 141 -4.31 0.55 13.67
CA THR A 141 -4.75 0.53 15.06
C THR A 141 -5.02 -0.89 15.54
N ASP A 142 -5.66 -1.72 14.72
CA ASP A 142 -5.97 -3.10 15.05
C ASP A 142 -4.72 -3.98 15.10
N ILE A 143 -3.75 -3.77 14.19
CA ILE A 143 -2.45 -4.45 14.24
C ILE A 143 -1.68 -4.06 15.49
N PHE A 144 -1.64 -2.77 15.82
CA PHE A 144 -0.89 -2.28 16.99
C PHE A 144 -1.49 -2.76 18.31
N LYS A 145 -2.82 -2.81 18.40
CA LYS A 145 -3.52 -3.24 19.62
C LYS A 145 -3.68 -4.75 19.73
N ASN A 146 -4.02 -5.43 18.65
CA ASN A 146 -4.49 -6.82 18.66
C ASN A 146 -3.60 -7.77 17.88
N GLN A 147 -2.59 -7.28 17.16
CA GLN A 147 -1.74 -8.03 16.22
C GLN A 147 -2.51 -8.82 15.14
N LYS A 148 -3.78 -8.48 14.92
CA LYS A 148 -4.65 -9.11 13.93
C LYS A 148 -5.33 -8.04 13.08
N THR A 149 -5.44 -8.30 11.79
CA THR A 149 -6.28 -7.55 10.85
C THR A 149 -7.62 -8.23 10.73
N ASP A 150 -8.69 -7.45 10.75
CA ASP A 150 -10.03 -7.93 10.43
C ASP A 150 -10.26 -7.85 8.92
N GLN A 151 -10.15 -9.01 8.26
CA GLN A 151 -10.33 -9.11 6.81
C GLN A 151 -11.74 -8.71 6.37
N PHE A 152 -12.76 -9.02 7.16
CA PHE A 152 -14.16 -8.68 6.83
C PHE A 152 -14.37 -7.18 6.82
N LYS A 153 -13.79 -6.47 7.78
CA LYS A 153 -13.84 -5.02 7.85
C LYS A 153 -13.26 -4.34 6.61
N ILE A 154 -12.17 -4.87 6.07
CA ILE A 154 -11.58 -4.37 4.82
C ILE A 154 -12.54 -4.55 3.64
N TRP A 155 -13.18 -5.71 3.52
CA TRP A 155 -14.16 -5.95 2.47
C TRP A 155 -15.41 -5.07 2.60
N ASP A 156 -15.89 -4.82 3.82
CA ASP A 156 -17.02 -3.93 4.08
C ASP A 156 -16.66 -2.49 3.69
N GLU A 157 -15.47 -2.01 4.05
CA GLU A 157 -14.99 -0.68 3.67
C GLU A 157 -14.85 -0.52 2.14
N ILE A 158 -14.38 -1.55 1.44
CA ILE A 158 -14.32 -1.55 -0.04
C ILE A 158 -15.74 -1.49 -0.60
N SER A 159 -16.67 -2.28 -0.06
CA SER A 159 -18.07 -2.30 -0.48
C SER A 159 -18.74 -0.93 -0.31
N ASP A 160 -18.48 -0.26 0.81
CA ASP A 160 -19.02 1.08 1.08
C ASP A 160 -18.44 2.13 0.13
N LYS A 161 -17.14 2.04 -0.17
CA LYS A 161 -16.52 2.89 -1.22
C LYS A 161 -17.12 2.65 -2.60
N MET A 162 -17.37 1.40 -2.97
CA MET A 162 -18.05 1.10 -4.22
C MET A 162 -19.41 1.77 -4.32
N LYS A 163 -20.20 1.77 -3.24
CA LYS A 163 -21.48 2.47 -3.18
C LYS A 163 -21.32 3.99 -3.30
N GLU A 164 -20.38 4.56 -2.53
CA GLU A 164 -20.08 5.99 -2.52
C GLU A 164 -19.67 6.50 -3.92
N PHE A 165 -18.78 5.79 -4.60
CA PHE A 165 -18.30 6.14 -5.93
C PHE A 165 -19.19 5.63 -7.06
N LYS A 166 -20.28 4.92 -6.76
CA LYS A 166 -21.19 4.28 -7.74
C LYS A 166 -20.44 3.39 -8.72
N SER A 167 -19.37 2.74 -8.24
CA SER A 167 -18.56 1.83 -9.03
C SER A 167 -19.16 0.42 -9.00
N LYS A 168 -18.88 -0.34 -10.08
CA LYS A 168 -19.26 -1.75 -10.18
C LYS A 168 -18.00 -2.58 -10.33
N SER A 169 -17.90 -3.64 -9.56
CA SER A 169 -16.83 -4.62 -9.67
C SER A 169 -17.43 -6.03 -9.62
N PHE A 170 -17.01 -6.87 -10.53
CA PHE A 170 -17.44 -8.28 -10.54
C PHE A 170 -16.78 -9.06 -9.41
N THR A 171 -15.53 -8.75 -9.10
CA THR A 171 -14.74 -9.43 -8.07
C THR A 171 -14.74 -8.72 -6.72
N GLY A 172 -15.36 -7.54 -6.62
CA GLY A 172 -15.29 -6.70 -5.43
C GLY A 172 -13.87 -6.15 -5.21
N SER A 173 -13.17 -5.78 -6.31
CA SER A 173 -11.81 -5.29 -6.28
C SER A 173 -11.72 -3.79 -5.97
N LEU A 174 -10.84 -3.42 -5.06
CA LEU A 174 -10.48 -2.03 -4.81
C LEU A 174 -9.90 -1.36 -6.05
N GLU A 175 -9.17 -2.11 -6.88
CA GLU A 175 -8.57 -1.65 -8.14
C GLU A 175 -9.61 -1.15 -9.14
N ASP A 176 -10.78 -1.78 -9.19
CA ASP A 176 -11.85 -1.36 -10.10
C ASP A 176 -12.40 0.02 -9.75
N ILE A 177 -12.41 0.40 -8.46
CA ILE A 177 -12.78 1.76 -8.04
C ILE A 177 -11.78 2.77 -8.58
N TYR A 178 -10.49 2.42 -8.50
CA TYR A 178 -9.42 3.29 -8.95
C TYR A 178 -9.46 3.50 -10.46
N ASN A 179 -9.52 2.43 -11.22
CA ASN A 179 -9.54 2.48 -12.68
C ASN A 179 -10.71 3.33 -13.21
N MET A 180 -11.86 3.30 -12.53
CA MET A 180 -13.01 4.17 -12.89
C MET A 180 -12.79 5.66 -12.60
N LYS A 181 -11.81 6.02 -11.77
CA LYS A 181 -11.57 7.38 -11.30
C LYS A 181 -10.16 7.89 -11.61
N GLU A 182 -9.38 7.12 -12.37
CA GLU A 182 -7.98 7.41 -12.66
C GLU A 182 -7.80 8.82 -13.25
N ASP A 183 -8.61 9.20 -14.24
CA ASP A 183 -8.54 10.52 -14.87
C ASP A 183 -8.72 11.66 -13.85
N ASN A 184 -9.64 11.51 -12.90
CA ASN A 184 -9.89 12.51 -11.88
C ASN A 184 -8.71 12.65 -10.91
N PHE A 185 -8.06 11.54 -10.56
CA PHE A 185 -6.89 11.56 -9.67
C PHE A 185 -5.66 12.13 -10.37
N GLU A 186 -5.41 11.75 -11.61
CA GLU A 186 -4.29 12.28 -12.40
C GLU A 186 -4.39 13.80 -12.60
N GLU A 187 -5.59 14.32 -12.81
CA GLU A 187 -5.81 15.75 -12.94
C GLU A 187 -5.41 16.53 -11.68
N ILE A 188 -5.69 15.96 -10.49
CA ILE A 188 -5.31 16.58 -9.21
C ILE A 188 -3.79 16.54 -9.01
N VAL A 189 -3.15 15.44 -9.37
CA VAL A 189 -1.69 15.24 -9.15
C VAL A 189 -0.86 16.11 -10.09
N LYS A 190 -1.31 16.37 -11.32
CA LYS A 190 -0.60 17.17 -12.32
C LYS A 190 -0.74 18.68 -12.12
N SER A 191 -1.57 19.14 -11.20
CA SER A 191 -1.82 20.56 -10.89
C SER A 191 -0.91 21.12 -9.81
#